data_1de90c0a495d3a1e1297f9d5226fd005
#
_entry.id   1de90c0a495d3a1e1297f9d5226fd005
#
_cell.length_a   1.000
_cell.length_b   1.000
_cell.length_c   1.000
_cell.angle_alpha   90.00
_cell.angle_beta   90.00
_cell.angle_gamma   90.00
#
_symmetry.space_group_name_H-M   'P 1'
#
loop_
_entity.id
_entity.type
_entity.pdbx_description
1 polymer ?
#
loop_
_entity_poly.entity_id
_entity_poly.type
_entity_poly.pdbx_seq_one_letter_code
_entity_poly.pdbx_strand_id
1 'polypeptide(L)'
;KVNNAKDLTLAYTPGVAQPCLEIQKDPDLSYELTRRANLVAVITDGSAVLGLGNIGGLAGMPVMEGKCALFKEFADVDAFPLCIKSNDVDEIVNTIAMISDSFGGINLEDIAAPRCFEIEAKLKERVDIPVFHDDQHGTAIVVGAALMNACKVANKKISDITLVINGAGAAGCAIGKLLLSLGIGNLIMVDREGIICEGDNYLNEAHAEMAKVTNKNKLHGSLAD
;
A
#
# COMPACT_ATOMS: atom_id res chain seq x y z
N LYS A 1 24.24 -10.12 -22.64
CA LYS A 1 23.68 -10.93 -23.77
C LYS A 1 24.35 -12.29 -23.78
N VAL A 2 23.61 -13.34 -24.07
CA VAL A 2 24.16 -14.68 -24.27
C VAL A 2 24.38 -14.86 -25.78
N ASN A 3 25.62 -14.75 -26.22
CA ASN A 3 25.97 -14.76 -27.65
C ASN A 3 26.69 -16.04 -28.08
N ASN A 4 27.23 -16.81 -27.15
CA ASN A 4 28.04 -18.00 -27.44
C ASN A 4 27.96 -19.00 -26.28
N ALA A 5 28.56 -20.18 -26.47
CA ALA A 5 28.53 -21.25 -25.46
C ALA A 5 29.23 -20.84 -24.14
N LYS A 6 30.26 -20.02 -24.18
CA LYS A 6 30.92 -19.54 -22.96
C LYS A 6 29.99 -18.61 -22.15
N ASP A 7 29.29 -17.68 -22.81
CA ASP A 7 28.33 -16.83 -22.17
C ASP A 7 27.20 -17.65 -21.54
N LEU A 8 26.73 -18.69 -22.23
CA LEU A 8 25.68 -19.61 -21.73
C LEU A 8 26.15 -20.35 -20.46
N THR A 9 27.40 -20.84 -20.42
CA THR A 9 27.92 -21.53 -19.23
C THR A 9 28.07 -20.61 -18.02
N LEU A 10 28.25 -19.31 -18.22
CA LEU A 10 28.29 -18.31 -17.15
C LEU A 10 26.88 -17.91 -16.72
N ALA A 11 25.98 -17.70 -17.69
CA ALA A 11 24.62 -17.21 -17.43
C ALA A 11 23.66 -18.29 -16.91
N TYR A 12 24.00 -19.57 -17.11
CA TYR A 12 23.19 -20.70 -16.67
C TYR A 12 24.08 -21.80 -16.07
N THR A 13 23.98 -23.03 -16.51
CA THR A 13 24.75 -24.16 -15.98
C THR A 13 26.11 -24.28 -16.66
N PRO A 14 27.23 -24.40 -15.92
CA PRO A 14 27.37 -24.56 -14.46
C PRO A 14 27.56 -23.26 -13.67
N GLY A 15 27.68 -22.10 -14.32
CA GLY A 15 28.08 -20.83 -13.69
C GLY A 15 27.16 -20.39 -12.54
N VAL A 16 25.86 -20.58 -12.67
CA VAL A 16 24.85 -20.21 -11.65
C VAL A 16 24.96 -21.03 -10.35
N ALA A 17 25.70 -22.15 -10.35
CA ALA A 17 25.86 -22.96 -9.13
C ALA A 17 26.58 -22.19 -8.01
N GLN A 18 27.56 -21.35 -8.35
CA GLN A 18 28.30 -20.58 -7.34
C GLN A 18 27.41 -19.57 -6.62
N PRO A 19 26.66 -18.68 -7.30
CA PRO A 19 25.69 -17.80 -6.64
C PRO A 19 24.66 -18.55 -5.77
N CYS A 20 24.16 -19.70 -6.23
CA CYS A 20 23.23 -20.51 -5.45
C CYS A 20 23.83 -20.98 -4.12
N LEU A 21 25.07 -21.45 -4.13
CA LEU A 21 25.78 -21.93 -2.94
C LEU A 21 26.10 -20.76 -1.97
N GLU A 22 26.40 -19.60 -2.48
CA GLU A 22 26.63 -18.41 -1.65
C GLU A 22 25.33 -17.94 -0.97
N ILE A 23 24.22 -17.86 -1.72
CA ILE A 23 22.89 -17.51 -1.16
C ILE A 23 22.43 -18.58 -0.16
N GLN A 24 22.71 -19.85 -0.39
CA GLN A 24 22.39 -20.91 0.57
C GLN A 24 23.08 -20.74 1.93
N LYS A 25 24.29 -20.20 1.92
CA LYS A 25 25.07 -19.91 3.16
C LYS A 25 24.62 -18.62 3.83
N ASP A 26 24.30 -17.61 3.02
CA ASP A 26 23.88 -16.28 3.45
C ASP A 26 22.74 -15.79 2.56
N PRO A 27 21.46 -15.93 3.02
CA PRO A 27 20.28 -15.55 2.24
C PRO A 27 20.26 -14.07 1.84
N ASP A 28 20.91 -13.17 2.59
CA ASP A 28 20.93 -11.74 2.27
C ASP A 28 21.68 -11.45 0.95
N LEU A 29 22.60 -12.33 0.56
CA LEU A 29 23.26 -12.24 -0.76
C LEU A 29 22.27 -12.39 -1.93
N SER A 30 21.04 -12.86 -1.69
CA SER A 30 20.01 -12.87 -2.72
C SER A 30 19.71 -11.48 -3.28
N TYR A 31 19.84 -10.44 -2.47
CA TYR A 31 19.67 -9.04 -2.90
C TYR A 31 20.81 -8.54 -3.79
N GLU A 32 22.02 -9.09 -3.66
CA GLU A 32 23.18 -8.70 -4.46
C GLU A 32 23.34 -9.55 -5.72
N LEU A 33 23.09 -10.86 -5.60
CA LEU A 33 23.38 -11.85 -6.64
C LEU A 33 22.19 -12.14 -7.56
N THR A 34 21.00 -11.58 -7.27
CA THR A 34 19.81 -11.75 -8.11
C THR A 34 19.13 -10.41 -8.41
N ARG A 35 18.06 -10.45 -9.21
CA ARG A 35 17.21 -9.28 -9.48
C ARG A 35 16.30 -8.91 -8.31
N ARG A 36 16.27 -9.73 -7.25
CA ARG A 36 15.33 -9.58 -6.13
C ARG A 36 15.35 -8.18 -5.52
N ALA A 37 16.52 -7.58 -5.33
CA ALA A 37 16.67 -6.24 -4.73
C ALA A 37 15.88 -5.13 -5.47
N ASN A 38 15.71 -5.26 -6.78
CA ASN A 38 15.07 -4.26 -7.63
C ASN A 38 13.79 -4.80 -8.30
N LEU A 39 13.12 -5.78 -7.69
CA LEU A 39 11.90 -6.37 -8.24
C LEU A 39 10.74 -6.26 -7.25
N VAL A 40 9.67 -5.56 -7.63
CA VAL A 40 8.46 -5.38 -6.82
C VAL A 40 7.30 -6.16 -7.45
N ALA A 41 6.55 -6.88 -6.61
CA ALA A 41 5.27 -7.47 -7.01
C ALA A 41 4.16 -6.42 -6.86
N VAL A 42 3.45 -6.10 -7.95
CA VAL A 42 2.22 -5.27 -7.92
C VAL A 42 1.03 -6.21 -7.91
N ILE A 43 0.34 -6.31 -6.79
CA ILE A 43 -0.64 -7.37 -6.52
C ILE A 43 -2.03 -6.79 -6.30
N THR A 44 -3.03 -7.37 -6.99
CA THR A 44 -4.43 -6.99 -6.86
C THR A 44 -5.36 -8.21 -6.85
N ASP A 45 -6.53 -8.07 -6.22
CA ASP A 45 -7.70 -8.93 -6.47
C ASP A 45 -8.73 -8.25 -7.40
N GLY A 46 -8.50 -6.99 -7.76
CA GLY A 46 -9.35 -6.19 -8.62
C GLY A 46 -10.69 -5.79 -8.00
N SER A 47 -10.78 -5.78 -6.67
CA SER A 47 -12.05 -5.55 -5.97
C SER A 47 -12.38 -4.07 -5.76
N ALA A 48 -11.44 -3.16 -5.97
CA ALA A 48 -11.63 -1.71 -5.78
C ALA A 48 -10.89 -0.87 -6.81
N VAL A 49 -11.02 -1.21 -8.09
CA VAL A 49 -10.36 -0.47 -9.18
C VAL A 49 -10.97 0.92 -9.31
N LEU A 50 -10.12 1.95 -9.29
CA LEU A 50 -10.54 3.35 -9.25
C LEU A 50 -11.52 3.71 -10.38
N GLY A 51 -12.70 4.18 -10.01
CA GLY A 51 -13.78 4.57 -10.93
C GLY A 51 -14.58 3.41 -11.52
N LEU A 52 -14.14 2.15 -11.36
CA LEU A 52 -14.79 0.97 -11.94
C LEU A 52 -15.35 0.02 -10.86
N GLY A 53 -14.83 0.08 -9.63
CA GLY A 53 -15.24 -0.78 -8.54
C GLY A 53 -14.68 -2.20 -8.65
N ASN A 54 -15.49 -3.20 -8.28
CA ASN A 54 -15.09 -4.61 -8.33
C ASN A 54 -15.26 -5.18 -9.74
N ILE A 55 -14.18 -5.22 -10.49
CA ILE A 55 -14.13 -5.79 -11.86
C ILE A 55 -13.32 -7.09 -11.92
N GLY A 56 -12.74 -7.51 -10.81
CA GLY A 56 -11.89 -8.69 -10.69
C GLY A 56 -10.47 -8.48 -11.22
N GLY A 57 -9.54 -9.31 -10.76
CA GLY A 57 -8.12 -9.16 -11.06
C GLY A 57 -7.77 -9.19 -12.54
N LEU A 58 -8.41 -10.08 -13.33
CA LEU A 58 -8.12 -10.17 -14.76
C LEU A 58 -8.43 -8.87 -15.51
N ALA A 59 -9.56 -8.23 -15.21
CA ALA A 59 -9.92 -6.97 -15.83
C ALA A 59 -9.13 -5.78 -15.27
N GLY A 60 -8.57 -5.91 -14.05
CA GLY A 60 -7.66 -4.93 -13.43
C GLY A 60 -6.22 -4.98 -13.96
N MET A 61 -5.84 -6.03 -14.72
CA MET A 61 -4.47 -6.20 -15.21
C MET A 61 -3.89 -4.96 -15.92
N PRO A 62 -4.60 -4.27 -16.83
CA PRO A 62 -4.06 -3.07 -17.49
C PRO A 62 -3.66 -1.96 -16.50
N VAL A 63 -4.38 -1.81 -15.38
CA VAL A 63 -4.03 -0.85 -14.32
C VAL A 63 -2.74 -1.27 -13.64
N MET A 64 -2.58 -2.56 -13.34
CA MET A 64 -1.38 -3.12 -12.72
C MET A 64 -0.14 -2.98 -13.63
N GLU A 65 -0.29 -3.21 -14.94
CA GLU A 65 0.78 -2.96 -15.92
C GLU A 65 1.15 -1.47 -15.99
N GLY A 66 0.15 -0.59 -15.94
CA GLY A 66 0.37 0.86 -15.84
C GLY A 66 1.16 1.23 -14.58
N LYS A 67 0.80 0.67 -13.43
CA LYS A 67 1.55 0.86 -12.18
C LYS A 67 2.99 0.38 -12.30
N CYS A 68 3.23 -0.79 -12.91
CA CYS A 68 4.58 -1.30 -13.15
C CYS A 68 5.40 -0.35 -14.05
N ALA A 69 4.78 0.25 -15.06
CA ALA A 69 5.44 1.25 -15.92
C ALA A 69 5.83 2.50 -15.12
N LEU A 70 4.98 2.96 -14.18
CA LEU A 70 5.32 4.10 -13.30
C LEU A 70 6.48 3.76 -12.34
N PHE A 71 6.53 2.56 -11.78
CA PHE A 71 7.67 2.11 -10.97
C PHE A 71 8.97 2.19 -11.78
N LYS A 72 8.94 1.75 -13.04
CA LYS A 72 10.11 1.79 -13.91
C LYS A 72 10.51 3.22 -14.28
N GLU A 73 9.54 4.04 -14.69
CA GLU A 73 9.80 5.40 -15.17
C GLU A 73 10.33 6.34 -14.07
N PHE A 74 9.72 6.27 -12.87
CA PHE A 74 10.02 7.24 -11.82
C PHE A 74 11.08 6.78 -10.81
N ALA A 75 11.29 5.48 -10.68
CA ALA A 75 12.19 4.93 -9.66
C ALA A 75 13.25 3.96 -10.22
N ASP A 76 13.20 3.64 -11.51
CA ASP A 76 14.00 2.57 -12.14
C ASP A 76 13.86 1.21 -11.45
N VAL A 77 12.71 0.99 -10.80
CA VAL A 77 12.35 -0.27 -10.16
C VAL A 77 11.63 -1.16 -11.18
N ASP A 78 12.10 -2.39 -11.31
CA ASP A 78 11.38 -3.39 -12.09
C ASP A 78 10.18 -3.89 -11.28
N ALA A 79 9.00 -3.90 -11.88
CA ALA A 79 7.79 -4.36 -11.22
C ALA A 79 7.08 -5.41 -12.06
N PHE A 80 6.41 -6.35 -11.39
CA PHE A 80 5.70 -7.45 -12.03
C PHE A 80 4.24 -7.50 -11.55
N PRO A 81 3.25 -7.45 -12.49
CA PRO A 81 1.85 -7.46 -12.12
C PRO A 81 1.36 -8.87 -11.81
N LEU A 82 0.65 -9.04 -10.71
CA LEU A 82 0.07 -10.30 -10.25
C LEU A 82 -1.40 -10.12 -9.86
N CYS A 83 -2.30 -10.86 -10.51
CA CYS A 83 -3.71 -10.85 -10.18
C CYS A 83 -4.08 -12.13 -9.43
N ILE A 84 -4.65 -11.99 -8.24
CA ILE A 84 -5.10 -13.12 -7.41
C ILE A 84 -6.60 -13.32 -7.61
N LYS A 85 -7.01 -14.54 -7.96
CA LYS A 85 -8.41 -14.90 -8.13
C LYS A 85 -8.99 -15.42 -6.81
N SER A 86 -9.01 -14.57 -5.80
CA SER A 86 -9.65 -14.84 -4.52
C SER A 86 -10.09 -13.54 -3.85
N ASN A 87 -11.15 -13.62 -3.02
CA ASN A 87 -11.56 -12.56 -2.10
C ASN A 87 -11.36 -12.98 -0.64
N ASP A 88 -10.82 -14.15 -0.40
CA ASP A 88 -10.50 -14.64 0.94
C ASP A 88 -9.16 -14.07 1.40
N VAL A 89 -9.14 -13.49 2.59
CA VAL A 89 -7.95 -12.84 3.15
C VAL A 89 -6.81 -13.82 3.35
N ASP A 90 -7.09 -15.00 3.89
CA ASP A 90 -6.06 -15.97 4.22
C ASP A 90 -5.49 -16.64 2.95
N GLU A 91 -6.32 -16.87 1.93
CA GLU A 91 -5.85 -17.34 0.62
C GLU A 91 -4.93 -16.32 -0.05
N ILE A 92 -5.31 -15.03 -0.04
CA ILE A 92 -4.49 -13.95 -0.59
C ILE A 92 -3.16 -13.85 0.15
N VAL A 93 -3.19 -13.78 1.48
CA VAL A 93 -1.99 -13.69 2.32
C VAL A 93 -1.07 -14.90 2.14
N ASN A 94 -1.63 -16.12 2.13
CA ASN A 94 -0.85 -17.35 1.92
C ASN A 94 -0.20 -17.36 0.53
N THR A 95 -0.94 -16.99 -0.52
CA THR A 95 -0.42 -16.94 -1.88
C THR A 95 0.75 -15.96 -2.00
N ILE A 96 0.60 -14.76 -1.46
CA ILE A 96 1.64 -13.73 -1.51
C ILE A 96 2.87 -14.16 -0.71
N ALA A 97 2.68 -14.69 0.50
CA ALA A 97 3.78 -15.15 1.34
C ALA A 97 4.59 -16.27 0.68
N MET A 98 3.94 -17.20 -0.04
CA MET A 98 4.65 -18.29 -0.74
C MET A 98 5.53 -17.82 -1.89
N ILE A 99 5.24 -16.68 -2.52
CA ILE A 99 6.03 -16.14 -3.65
C ILE A 99 6.96 -15.00 -3.25
N SER A 100 6.94 -14.56 -2.00
CA SER A 100 7.64 -13.37 -1.52
C SER A 100 9.15 -13.42 -1.70
N ASP A 101 9.75 -14.61 -1.66
CA ASP A 101 11.19 -14.81 -1.87
C ASP A 101 11.69 -14.36 -3.26
N SER A 102 10.80 -14.22 -4.22
CA SER A 102 11.14 -13.74 -5.56
C SER A 102 11.27 -12.23 -5.66
N PHE A 103 10.84 -11.47 -4.63
CA PHE A 103 10.70 -10.03 -4.68
C PHE A 103 11.46 -9.32 -3.57
N GLY A 104 11.84 -8.07 -3.82
CA GLY A 104 12.38 -7.15 -2.81
C GLY A 104 11.32 -6.30 -2.12
N GLY A 105 10.08 -6.32 -2.62
CA GLY A 105 8.95 -5.61 -2.03
C GLY A 105 7.63 -5.98 -2.66
N ILE A 106 6.54 -5.66 -1.97
CA ILE A 106 5.16 -5.91 -2.39
C ILE A 106 4.39 -4.60 -2.37
N ASN A 107 3.78 -4.26 -3.50
CA ASN A 107 2.78 -3.20 -3.62
C ASN A 107 1.40 -3.83 -3.79
N LEU A 108 0.54 -3.67 -2.78
CA LEU A 108 -0.87 -4.02 -2.87
C LEU A 108 -1.61 -2.87 -3.56
N GLU A 109 -2.46 -3.17 -4.53
CA GLU A 109 -3.16 -2.19 -5.35
C GLU A 109 -4.62 -2.58 -5.56
N ASP A 110 -5.54 -1.61 -5.51
CA ASP A 110 -6.96 -1.80 -5.86
C ASP A 110 -7.67 -2.93 -5.10
N ILE A 111 -7.32 -3.14 -3.84
CA ILE A 111 -7.95 -4.11 -2.92
C ILE A 111 -8.94 -3.37 -2.02
N ALA A 112 -10.19 -3.82 -2.01
CA ALA A 112 -11.26 -3.16 -1.28
C ALA A 112 -11.09 -3.18 0.25
N ALA A 113 -11.38 -2.03 0.89
CA ALA A 113 -11.56 -1.97 2.34
C ALA A 113 -12.84 -2.75 2.74
N PRO A 114 -12.89 -3.38 3.94
CA PRO A 114 -11.85 -3.36 4.98
C PRO A 114 -10.75 -4.42 4.80
N ARG A 115 -10.89 -5.35 3.84
CA ARG A 115 -9.95 -6.47 3.64
C ARG A 115 -8.51 -6.05 3.42
N CYS A 116 -8.28 -4.94 2.70
CA CYS A 116 -6.94 -4.43 2.43
C CYS A 116 -6.14 -4.16 3.71
N PHE A 117 -6.80 -3.73 4.79
CA PHE A 117 -6.14 -3.48 6.07
C PHE A 117 -5.64 -4.78 6.71
N GLU A 118 -6.49 -5.80 6.71
CA GLU A 118 -6.17 -7.10 7.30
C GLU A 118 -5.10 -7.82 6.48
N ILE A 119 -5.20 -7.79 5.14
CA ILE A 119 -4.20 -8.39 4.24
C ILE A 119 -2.83 -7.75 4.47
N GLU A 120 -2.75 -6.41 4.49
CA GLU A 120 -1.50 -5.70 4.72
C GLU A 120 -0.90 -6.03 6.10
N ALA A 121 -1.71 -6.00 7.15
CA ALA A 121 -1.27 -6.31 8.51
C ALA A 121 -0.71 -7.74 8.62
N LYS A 122 -1.44 -8.74 8.13
CA LYS A 122 -1.02 -10.14 8.16
C LYS A 122 0.25 -10.38 7.31
N LEU A 123 0.39 -9.72 6.17
CA LEU A 123 1.59 -9.84 5.34
C LEU A 123 2.83 -9.27 6.03
N LYS A 124 2.72 -8.10 6.68
CA LYS A 124 3.82 -7.50 7.44
C LYS A 124 4.35 -8.37 8.57
N GLU A 125 3.53 -9.28 9.09
CA GLU A 125 3.94 -10.26 10.11
C GLU A 125 4.55 -11.54 9.52
N ARG A 126 4.35 -11.80 8.23
CA ARG A 126 4.69 -13.08 7.58
C ARG A 126 5.84 -13.04 6.59
N VAL A 127 6.19 -11.87 6.09
CA VAL A 127 7.25 -11.70 5.09
C VAL A 127 8.29 -10.70 5.58
N ASP A 128 9.55 -10.94 5.23
CA ASP A 128 10.69 -10.12 5.65
C ASP A 128 11.00 -8.97 4.67
N ILE A 129 10.12 -8.75 3.68
CA ILE A 129 10.25 -7.68 2.70
C ILE A 129 9.19 -6.60 2.93
N PRO A 130 9.42 -5.34 2.51
CA PRO A 130 8.43 -4.27 2.63
C PRO A 130 7.10 -4.61 1.96
N VAL A 131 6.00 -4.36 2.67
CA VAL A 131 4.63 -4.45 2.17
C VAL A 131 4.00 -3.07 2.23
N PHE A 132 3.49 -2.59 1.11
CA PHE A 132 2.92 -1.26 0.94
C PHE A 132 1.59 -1.36 0.21
N HIS A 133 0.55 -0.72 0.75
CA HIS A 133 -0.75 -0.58 0.07
C HIS A 133 -0.89 0.86 -0.41
N ASP A 134 -0.84 1.07 -1.72
CA ASP A 134 -0.72 2.41 -2.31
C ASP A 134 -1.95 3.28 -2.04
N ASP A 135 -3.16 2.73 -2.18
CA ASP A 135 -4.41 3.45 -1.92
C ASP A 135 -4.52 4.00 -0.49
N GLN A 136 -3.79 3.39 0.44
CA GLN A 136 -3.69 3.88 1.81
C GLN A 136 -2.52 4.86 1.95
N HIS A 137 -1.31 4.36 1.78
CA HIS A 137 -0.09 5.05 2.20
C HIS A 137 0.42 6.04 1.15
N GLY A 138 0.34 5.71 -0.15
CA GLY A 138 0.73 6.62 -1.23
C GLY A 138 -0.12 7.88 -1.22
N THR A 139 -1.44 7.73 -1.17
CA THR A 139 -2.39 8.83 -1.06
C THR A 139 -2.16 9.66 0.20
N ALA A 140 -1.91 9.01 1.35
CA ALA A 140 -1.62 9.72 2.60
C ALA A 140 -0.35 10.58 2.52
N ILE A 141 0.72 10.05 1.90
CA ILE A 141 2.00 10.76 1.74
C ILE A 141 1.82 12.02 0.88
N VAL A 142 1.15 11.92 -0.27
CA VAL A 142 0.99 13.09 -1.16
C VAL A 142 0.07 14.15 -0.55
N VAL A 143 -0.98 13.75 0.17
CA VAL A 143 -1.85 14.68 0.91
C VAL A 143 -1.10 15.35 2.05
N GLY A 144 -0.31 14.59 2.81
CA GLY A 144 0.54 15.14 3.87
C GLY A 144 1.51 16.18 3.34
N ALA A 145 2.20 15.88 2.23
CA ALA A 145 3.11 16.82 1.57
C ALA A 145 2.39 18.08 1.08
N ALA A 146 1.22 17.94 0.46
CA ALA A 146 0.40 19.05 -0.01
C ALA A 146 -0.05 19.93 1.16
N LEU A 147 -0.54 19.35 2.25
CA LEU A 147 -1.00 20.09 3.43
C LEU A 147 0.14 20.86 4.10
N MET A 148 1.31 20.24 4.26
CA MET A 148 2.49 20.93 4.82
C MET A 148 2.87 22.15 4.00
N ASN A 149 2.82 22.07 2.68
CA ASN A 149 3.11 23.21 1.80
C ASN A 149 1.98 24.24 1.80
N ALA A 150 0.71 23.83 1.84
CA ALA A 150 -0.42 24.73 1.99
C ALA A 150 -0.33 25.54 3.30
N CYS A 151 0.07 24.91 4.40
CA CYS A 151 0.30 25.61 5.68
C CYS A 151 1.41 26.67 5.56
N LYS A 152 2.50 26.38 4.84
CA LYS A 152 3.57 27.36 4.58
C LYS A 152 3.05 28.55 3.77
N VAL A 153 2.31 28.31 2.68
CA VAL A 153 1.73 29.35 1.83
C VAL A 153 0.75 30.21 2.62
N ALA A 154 -0.09 29.59 3.47
CA ALA A 154 -1.07 30.27 4.29
C ALA A 154 -0.48 30.92 5.56
N ASN A 155 0.83 30.74 5.81
CA ASN A 155 1.51 31.18 7.05
C ASN A 155 0.82 30.65 8.31
N LYS A 156 0.41 29.38 8.32
CA LYS A 156 -0.23 28.70 9.45
C LYS A 156 0.64 27.56 9.95
N LYS A 157 0.57 27.28 11.26
CA LYS A 157 1.16 26.06 11.81
C LYS A 157 0.17 24.91 11.67
N ILE A 158 0.66 23.70 11.38
CA ILE A 158 -0.18 22.51 11.26
C ILE A 158 -0.94 22.20 12.56
N SER A 159 -0.36 22.55 13.71
CA SER A 159 -1.00 22.41 15.03
C SER A 159 -2.20 23.32 15.26
N ASP A 160 -2.35 24.38 14.46
CA ASP A 160 -3.35 25.42 14.69
C ASP A 160 -4.56 25.30 13.76
N ILE A 161 -4.54 24.29 12.87
CA ILE A 161 -5.62 24.08 11.91
C ILE A 161 -6.56 22.96 12.35
N THR A 162 -7.82 23.11 11.98
CA THR A 162 -8.81 22.01 11.95
C THR A 162 -8.98 21.58 10.51
N LEU A 163 -8.84 20.29 10.27
CA LEU A 163 -9.04 19.67 8.96
C LEU A 163 -10.28 18.79 8.97
N VAL A 164 -11.05 18.84 7.90
CA VAL A 164 -12.18 17.93 7.66
C VAL A 164 -11.81 16.99 6.52
N ILE A 165 -11.91 15.68 6.77
CA ILE A 165 -11.79 14.65 5.74
C ILE A 165 -13.18 14.14 5.41
N ASN A 166 -13.64 14.42 4.19
CA ASN A 166 -14.90 13.90 3.68
C ASN A 166 -14.63 12.62 2.89
N GLY A 167 -14.98 11.49 3.50
CA GLY A 167 -14.72 10.13 3.02
C GLY A 167 -13.79 9.37 3.95
N ALA A 168 -14.35 8.54 4.83
CA ALA A 168 -13.60 7.75 5.80
C ALA A 168 -13.30 6.31 5.30
N GLY A 169 -13.04 6.16 4.01
CA GLY A 169 -12.57 4.89 3.42
C GLY A 169 -11.10 4.60 3.73
N ALA A 170 -10.49 3.66 3.00
CA ALA A 170 -9.09 3.26 3.19
C ALA A 170 -8.14 4.45 3.14
N ALA A 171 -8.23 5.27 2.09
CA ALA A 171 -7.42 6.47 1.95
C ALA A 171 -7.69 7.48 3.07
N GLY A 172 -8.95 7.80 3.37
CA GLY A 172 -9.31 8.77 4.41
C GLY A 172 -8.77 8.41 5.79
N CYS A 173 -8.89 7.14 6.18
CA CYS A 173 -8.33 6.65 7.45
C CYS A 173 -6.79 6.72 7.48
N ALA A 174 -6.13 6.34 6.39
CA ALA A 174 -4.67 6.40 6.29
C ALA A 174 -4.15 7.85 6.30
N ILE A 175 -4.81 8.76 5.56
CA ILE A 175 -4.54 10.20 5.59
C ILE A 175 -4.68 10.71 7.03
N GLY A 176 -5.80 10.40 7.69
CA GLY A 176 -6.05 10.82 9.05
C GLY A 176 -4.96 10.38 10.02
N LYS A 177 -4.57 9.10 9.98
CA LYS A 177 -3.48 8.55 10.81
C LYS A 177 -2.15 9.29 10.57
N LEU A 178 -1.78 9.51 9.30
CA LEU A 178 -0.56 10.25 8.97
C LEU A 178 -0.60 11.69 9.46
N LEU A 179 -1.70 12.41 9.23
CA LEU A 179 -1.82 13.82 9.63
C LEU A 179 -1.80 13.99 11.16
N LEU A 180 -2.38 13.05 11.90
CA LEU A 180 -2.26 13.02 13.37
C LEU A 180 -0.81 12.84 13.79
N SER A 181 -0.05 11.97 13.14
CA SER A 181 1.38 11.79 13.43
C SER A 181 2.23 13.01 13.09
N LEU A 182 1.81 13.80 12.10
CA LEU A 182 2.43 15.09 11.73
C LEU A 182 2.04 16.25 12.67
N GLY A 183 1.18 16.00 13.66
CA GLY A 183 0.82 16.97 14.69
C GLY A 183 -0.26 17.96 14.29
N ILE A 184 -1.23 17.54 13.46
CA ILE A 184 -2.39 18.37 13.14
C ILE A 184 -3.18 18.74 14.40
N GLY A 185 -3.67 19.99 14.47
CA GLY A 185 -4.34 20.51 15.66
C GLY A 185 -5.65 19.80 15.98
N ASN A 186 -6.53 19.67 15.00
CA ASN A 186 -7.77 18.92 15.11
C ASN A 186 -8.14 18.29 13.77
N LEU A 187 -8.71 17.10 13.82
CA LEU A 187 -9.16 16.34 12.66
C LEU A 187 -10.62 15.91 12.86
N ILE A 188 -11.45 16.18 11.87
CA ILE A 188 -12.85 15.72 11.81
C ILE A 188 -12.98 14.82 10.57
N MET A 189 -13.53 13.64 10.76
CA MET A 189 -13.81 12.72 9.65
C MET A 189 -15.31 12.61 9.44
N VAL A 190 -15.71 12.61 8.18
CA VAL A 190 -17.12 12.52 7.77
C VAL A 190 -17.27 11.35 6.81
N ASP A 191 -18.30 10.54 6.99
CA ASP A 191 -18.70 9.51 6.06
C ASP A 191 -20.15 9.71 5.57
N ARG A 192 -20.78 8.65 5.08
CA ARG A 192 -22.17 8.72 4.56
C ARG A 192 -23.20 8.98 5.66
N GLU A 193 -22.92 8.53 6.87
CA GLU A 193 -23.82 8.68 8.03
C GLU A 193 -23.60 10.02 8.75
N GLY A 194 -22.51 10.72 8.44
CA GLY A 194 -22.18 12.02 9.02
C GLY A 194 -20.79 12.07 9.66
N ILE A 195 -20.63 12.99 10.62
CA ILE A 195 -19.39 13.15 11.36
C ILE A 195 -19.15 11.94 12.26
N ILE A 196 -17.99 11.31 12.10
CA ILE A 196 -17.57 10.17 12.91
C ILE A 196 -17.30 10.63 14.35
N CYS A 197 -18.02 10.08 15.32
CA CYS A 197 -17.87 10.38 16.73
C CYS A 197 -17.72 9.09 17.56
N GLU A 198 -16.91 9.15 18.60
CA GLU A 198 -16.71 8.05 19.53
C GLU A 198 -18.02 7.63 20.19
N GLY A 199 -18.37 6.35 20.12
CA GLY A 199 -19.58 5.79 20.69
C GLY A 199 -20.76 5.64 19.73
N ASP A 200 -20.63 6.11 18.48
CA ASP A 200 -21.64 5.88 17.46
C ASP A 200 -21.74 4.38 17.11
N ASN A 201 -22.95 3.87 16.97
CA ASN A 201 -23.24 2.44 16.83
C ASN A 201 -23.11 1.92 15.38
N TYR A 202 -22.90 2.79 14.41
CA TYR A 202 -22.72 2.44 12.98
C TYR A 202 -21.26 2.28 12.57
N LEU A 203 -20.30 2.54 13.46
CA LEU A 203 -18.89 2.53 13.15
C LEU A 203 -18.37 1.10 12.90
N ASN A 204 -17.65 0.91 11.81
CA ASN A 204 -16.80 -0.26 11.65
C ASN A 204 -15.52 -0.12 12.51
N GLU A 205 -14.71 -1.18 12.60
CA GLU A 205 -13.53 -1.22 13.45
C GLU A 205 -12.54 -0.08 13.14
N ALA A 206 -12.25 0.18 11.86
CA ALA A 206 -11.34 1.26 11.44
C ALA A 206 -11.89 2.65 11.80
N HIS A 207 -13.21 2.87 11.63
CA HIS A 207 -13.87 4.11 12.05
C HIS A 207 -13.85 4.27 13.57
N ALA A 208 -14.10 3.19 14.32
CA ALA A 208 -14.06 3.22 15.78
C ALA A 208 -12.66 3.55 16.33
N GLU A 209 -11.60 3.07 15.68
CA GLU A 209 -10.23 3.48 16.01
C GLU A 209 -9.99 4.96 15.73
N MET A 210 -10.41 5.45 14.56
CA MET A 210 -10.25 6.87 14.22
C MET A 210 -11.08 7.79 15.11
N ALA A 211 -12.29 7.39 15.49
CA ALA A 211 -13.16 8.14 16.38
C ALA A 211 -12.52 8.45 17.74
N LYS A 212 -11.68 7.55 18.26
CA LYS A 212 -10.98 7.75 19.55
C LYS A 212 -9.95 8.88 19.51
N VAL A 213 -9.40 9.20 18.34
CA VAL A 213 -8.27 10.12 18.16
C VAL A 213 -8.61 11.36 17.32
N THR A 214 -9.83 11.43 16.78
CA THR A 214 -10.34 12.54 15.97
C THR A 214 -11.51 13.25 16.70
N ASN A 215 -12.07 14.29 16.07
CA ASN A 215 -13.28 14.97 16.56
C ASN A 215 -13.23 15.31 18.07
N LYS A 216 -12.18 16.01 18.48
CA LYS A 216 -11.94 16.36 19.91
C LYS A 216 -13.15 17.05 20.60
N ASN A 217 -13.98 17.71 19.81
CA ASN A 217 -15.14 18.45 20.31
C ASN A 217 -16.43 17.62 20.33
N LYS A 218 -16.37 16.34 19.94
CA LYS A 218 -17.50 15.40 19.86
C LYS A 218 -18.69 16.00 19.07
N LEU A 219 -18.39 16.59 17.92
CA LEU A 219 -19.39 17.13 17.03
C LEU A 219 -20.18 16.01 16.36
N HIS A 220 -21.46 16.24 16.13
CA HIS A 220 -22.35 15.40 15.35
C HIS A 220 -22.98 16.25 14.25
N GLY A 221 -23.39 15.63 13.16
CA GLY A 221 -24.02 16.30 12.03
C GLY A 221 -23.51 15.80 10.71
N SER A 222 -23.78 16.57 9.68
CA SER A 222 -23.35 16.30 8.31
C SER A 222 -22.12 17.15 7.92
N LEU A 223 -21.65 16.99 6.69
CA LEU A 223 -20.59 17.87 6.14
C LEU A 223 -21.02 19.34 6.05
N ALA A 224 -22.34 19.61 6.03
CA ALA A 224 -22.87 20.98 5.91
C ALA A 224 -22.89 21.74 7.26
N ASP A 225 -22.78 21.03 8.37
CA ASP A 225 -22.77 21.57 9.72
C ASP A 225 -21.36 21.99 10.14
#